data_299f100a3fe545964fde14374fdf0c3f
#
_entry.id   299f100a3fe545964fde14374fdf0c3f
#
_cell.length_a   1.000
_cell.length_b   1.000
_cell.length_c   1.000
_cell.angle_alpha   90.00
_cell.angle_beta   90.00
_cell.angle_gamma   90.00
#
_symmetry.space_group_name_H-M   'P 1'
#
loop_
_entity.id
_entity.type
_entity.pdbx_description
1 polymer ?
#
loop_
_entity_poly.entity_id
_entity_poly.type
_entity_poly.pdbx_seq_one_letter_code
_entity_poly.pdbx_strand_id
1 'polypeptide(L)'
;MKICIDDGSTNIKLAWTENGERRNAISPNSFKSEWSAPFGGMQPANYMLDGVRYGFDPVSDRFVQTTDTQYQYSDVNVIAIHHALVKSGITPQEVDVVVTLPLSEYFDTNAQPDMANINRKKANVMRPVEYQNGEAFTIRNVRVMPESIPAGFKALADMSPFESLLIVDLGGTTLDVAKVQGQLAGISQVFCRNLFSR
;
A
#
# COMPACT_ATOMS: atom_id res chain seq x y z
N MET A 1 -15.44 -8.60 1.66
CA MET A 1 -14.56 -8.80 0.49
C MET A 1 -13.10 -8.67 0.93
N LYS A 2 -12.17 -9.40 0.28
CA LYS A 2 -10.72 -9.28 0.57
C LYS A 2 -10.02 -8.61 -0.63
N ILE A 3 -9.22 -7.57 -0.34
CA ILE A 3 -8.50 -6.79 -1.36
C ILE A 3 -7.02 -6.78 -0.99
N CYS A 4 -6.15 -7.13 -1.94
CA CYS A 4 -4.70 -6.99 -1.80
C CYS A 4 -4.30 -5.62 -2.34
N ILE A 5 -3.47 -4.90 -1.60
CA ILE A 5 -3.08 -3.53 -1.87
C ILE A 5 -1.56 -3.43 -1.80
N ASP A 6 -0.95 -3.04 -2.91
CA ASP A 6 0.42 -2.55 -2.95
C ASP A 6 0.33 -1.03 -2.81
N ASP A 7 0.57 -0.53 -1.61
CA ASP A 7 0.39 0.86 -1.24
C ASP A 7 1.70 1.66 -1.36
N GLY A 8 2.25 1.65 -2.56
CA GLY A 8 3.48 2.33 -2.92
C GLY A 8 3.40 3.85 -2.86
N SER A 9 4.58 4.50 -2.83
CA SER A 9 4.72 5.95 -2.71
C SER A 9 4.20 6.73 -3.94
N THR A 10 4.22 6.14 -5.12
CA THR A 10 3.80 6.78 -6.37
C THR A 10 2.43 6.33 -6.85
N ASN A 11 2.08 5.08 -6.63
CA ASN A 11 0.82 4.49 -7.04
C ASN A 11 0.33 3.50 -5.99
N ILE A 12 -0.98 3.43 -5.83
CA ILE A 12 -1.66 2.37 -5.09
C ILE A 12 -2.22 1.37 -6.11
N LYS A 13 -1.83 0.11 -5.98
CA LYS A 13 -2.31 -0.97 -6.85
C LYS A 13 -3.21 -1.90 -6.06
N LEU A 14 -4.38 -2.17 -6.58
CA LEU A 14 -5.38 -3.05 -5.96
C LEU A 14 -5.52 -4.33 -6.77
N ALA A 15 -5.72 -5.45 -6.08
CA ALA A 15 -6.10 -6.71 -6.68
C ALA A 15 -7.14 -7.44 -5.81
N TRP A 16 -8.21 -7.94 -6.45
CA TRP A 16 -9.27 -8.68 -5.75
C TRP A 16 -9.86 -9.75 -6.66
N THR A 17 -10.71 -10.58 -6.10
CA THR A 17 -11.51 -11.54 -6.87
C THR A 17 -12.98 -11.17 -6.73
N GLU A 18 -13.66 -11.05 -7.85
CA GLU A 18 -15.07 -10.77 -7.97
C GLU A 18 -15.73 -11.78 -8.93
N ASN A 19 -16.76 -12.46 -8.48
CA ASN A 19 -17.45 -13.50 -9.24
C ASN A 19 -16.50 -14.58 -9.84
N GLY A 20 -15.43 -14.93 -9.12
CA GLY A 20 -14.42 -15.90 -9.56
C GLY A 20 -13.36 -15.33 -10.51
N GLU A 21 -13.49 -14.09 -10.97
CA GLU A 21 -12.54 -13.42 -11.84
C GLU A 21 -11.58 -12.52 -11.06
N ARG A 22 -10.32 -12.49 -11.48
CA ARG A 22 -9.33 -11.55 -10.95
C ARG A 22 -9.56 -10.18 -11.55
N ARG A 23 -9.64 -9.17 -10.66
CA ARG A 23 -9.74 -7.75 -10.99
C ARG A 23 -8.54 -7.01 -10.42
N ASN A 24 -8.18 -5.91 -11.04
CA ASN A 24 -7.14 -5.00 -10.53
C ASN A 24 -7.50 -3.55 -10.87
N ALA A 25 -6.90 -2.63 -10.10
CA ALA A 25 -6.98 -1.20 -10.35
C ALA A 25 -5.66 -0.55 -9.92
N ILE A 26 -5.34 0.58 -10.52
CA ILE A 26 -4.18 1.41 -10.17
C ILE A 26 -4.66 2.84 -9.99
N SER A 27 -4.23 3.47 -8.91
CA SER A 27 -4.53 4.86 -8.58
C SER A 27 -3.24 5.63 -8.30
N PRO A 28 -3.01 6.80 -8.92
CA PRO A 28 -1.89 7.64 -8.56
C PRO A 28 -1.96 8.10 -7.10
N ASN A 29 -0.79 8.30 -6.50
CA ASN A 29 -0.66 8.81 -5.14
C ASN A 29 -0.25 10.29 -5.19
N SER A 30 -1.22 11.20 -5.30
CA SER A 30 -0.97 12.64 -5.38
C SER A 30 -2.03 13.41 -4.59
N PHE A 31 -1.68 13.79 -3.37
CA PHE A 31 -2.58 14.49 -2.44
C PHE A 31 -1.95 15.77 -1.93
N LYS A 32 -2.79 16.77 -1.68
CA LYS A 32 -2.45 18.02 -0.98
C LYS A 32 -3.24 18.12 0.33
N SER A 33 -2.69 18.83 1.31
CA SER A 33 -3.32 19.03 2.65
C SER A 33 -4.39 20.13 2.65
N GLU A 34 -5.19 20.19 1.59
CA GLU A 34 -6.33 21.10 1.41
C GLU A 34 -7.33 20.46 0.45
N TRP A 35 -8.58 20.92 0.46
CA TRP A 35 -9.58 20.46 -0.49
C TRP A 35 -9.39 21.14 -1.86
N SER A 36 -9.63 20.37 -2.90
CA SER A 36 -9.77 20.90 -4.26
C SER A 36 -11.16 21.47 -4.46
N ALA A 37 -11.24 22.62 -5.13
CA ALA A 37 -12.53 23.24 -5.47
C ALA A 37 -13.14 22.57 -6.70
N PRO A 38 -14.48 22.42 -6.76
CA PRO A 38 -15.16 21.94 -7.95
C PRO A 38 -15.00 22.97 -9.10
N PHE A 39 -14.73 22.46 -10.30
CA PHE A 39 -14.63 23.28 -11.50
C PHE A 39 -15.17 22.53 -12.72
N GLY A 40 -15.91 23.21 -13.59
CA GLY A 40 -16.36 22.66 -14.88
C GLY A 40 -17.29 21.44 -14.76
N GLY A 41 -18.01 21.29 -13.63
CA GLY A 41 -18.90 20.15 -13.39
C GLY A 41 -18.19 18.90 -12.84
N MET A 42 -16.86 18.92 -12.75
CA MET A 42 -16.10 17.85 -12.09
C MET A 42 -16.12 18.01 -10.57
N GLN A 43 -16.44 16.91 -9.88
CA GLN A 43 -16.37 16.84 -8.42
C GLN A 43 -15.00 16.34 -8.01
N PRO A 44 -14.22 17.15 -7.27
CA PRO A 44 -12.90 16.74 -6.82
C PRO A 44 -13.00 15.65 -5.75
N ALA A 45 -12.06 14.73 -5.72
CA ALA A 45 -12.01 13.73 -4.67
C ALA A 45 -11.38 14.33 -3.40
N ASN A 46 -12.22 14.74 -2.48
CA ASN A 46 -11.88 15.35 -1.20
C ASN A 46 -12.16 14.39 -0.04
N TYR A 47 -11.24 14.34 0.90
CA TYR A 47 -11.26 13.45 2.07
C TYR A 47 -11.03 14.22 3.36
N MET A 48 -11.46 13.63 4.48
CA MET A 48 -11.11 14.09 5.80
C MET A 48 -10.67 12.89 6.65
N LEU A 49 -9.58 13.06 7.38
CA LEU A 49 -9.02 12.10 8.32
C LEU A 49 -8.62 12.83 9.59
N ASP A 50 -9.22 12.46 10.73
CA ASP A 50 -9.00 13.08 12.04
C ASP A 50 -9.10 14.62 12.02
N GLY A 51 -10.06 15.16 11.24
CA GLY A 51 -10.30 16.60 11.09
C GLY A 51 -9.35 17.31 10.11
N VAL A 52 -8.37 16.62 9.53
CA VAL A 52 -7.46 17.18 8.52
C VAL A 52 -8.02 16.92 7.12
N ARG A 53 -7.94 17.94 6.25
CA ARG A 53 -8.46 17.91 4.88
C ARG A 53 -7.41 17.46 3.89
N TYR A 54 -7.79 16.58 2.96
CA TYR A 54 -6.95 16.12 1.87
C TYR A 54 -7.71 16.16 0.56
N GLY A 55 -7.09 16.67 -0.50
CA GLY A 55 -7.63 16.67 -1.85
C GLY A 55 -6.73 15.88 -2.78
N PHE A 56 -7.31 15.02 -3.61
CA PHE A 56 -6.60 14.40 -4.72
C PHE A 56 -6.38 15.44 -5.83
N ASP A 57 -5.11 15.62 -6.23
CA ASP A 57 -4.73 16.56 -7.27
C ASP A 57 -3.46 16.07 -7.99
N PRO A 58 -3.61 15.43 -9.17
CA PRO A 58 -2.49 14.82 -9.88
C PRO A 58 -1.54 15.83 -10.55
N VAL A 59 -1.91 17.09 -10.57
CA VAL A 59 -1.14 18.18 -11.21
C VAL A 59 -0.69 19.26 -10.23
N SER A 60 -0.94 19.09 -8.93
CA SER A 60 -0.55 20.06 -7.91
C SER A 60 0.98 20.12 -7.76
N ASP A 61 1.51 21.31 -7.58
CA ASP A 61 2.87 21.57 -7.11
C ASP A 61 3.00 21.51 -5.58
N ARG A 62 1.86 21.37 -4.86
CA ARG A 62 1.74 21.33 -3.38
C ARG A 62 1.43 19.93 -2.84
N PHE A 63 1.83 18.89 -3.56
CA PHE A 63 1.60 17.52 -3.09
C PHE A 63 2.43 17.21 -1.83
N VAL A 64 1.86 16.37 -0.98
CA VAL A 64 2.58 15.84 0.19
C VAL A 64 3.64 14.86 -0.30
N GLN A 65 4.89 15.05 0.14
CA GLN A 65 6.00 14.17 -0.25
C GLN A 65 5.81 12.76 0.33
N THR A 66 6.04 11.76 -0.51
CA THR A 66 5.89 10.34 -0.19
C THR A 66 7.21 9.57 -0.33
N THR A 67 8.33 10.27 -0.49
CA THR A 67 9.66 9.69 -0.78
C THR A 67 10.43 9.19 0.45
N ASP A 68 9.76 9.13 1.62
CA ASP A 68 10.29 8.59 2.86
C ASP A 68 9.51 7.32 3.25
N THR A 69 10.18 6.32 3.86
CA THR A 69 9.52 5.11 4.37
C THR A 69 8.48 5.42 5.45
N GLN A 70 8.61 6.56 6.16
CA GLN A 70 7.59 7.04 7.11
C GLN A 70 6.25 7.36 6.45
N TYR A 71 6.21 7.54 5.13
CA TYR A 71 4.97 7.60 4.35
C TYR A 71 4.02 6.44 4.68
N GLN A 72 4.55 5.25 4.92
CA GLN A 72 3.76 4.05 5.24
C GLN A 72 2.89 4.18 6.52
N TYR A 73 3.21 5.14 7.37
CA TYR A 73 2.51 5.43 8.63
C TYR A 73 1.81 6.80 8.62
N SER A 74 1.82 7.48 7.49
CA SER A 74 1.25 8.82 7.35
C SER A 74 -0.25 8.78 7.06
N ASP A 75 -0.91 9.92 7.26
CA ASP A 75 -2.29 10.14 6.88
C ASP A 75 -2.50 9.97 5.37
N VAL A 76 -1.52 10.44 4.57
CA VAL A 76 -1.60 10.36 3.11
C VAL A 76 -1.62 8.92 2.63
N ASN A 77 -0.93 8.00 3.29
CA ASN A 77 -1.02 6.57 2.97
C ASN A 77 -2.46 6.05 3.16
N VAL A 78 -3.10 6.39 4.27
CA VAL A 78 -4.49 5.99 4.54
C VAL A 78 -5.45 6.58 3.51
N ILE A 79 -5.32 7.88 3.23
CA ILE A 79 -6.14 8.59 2.23
C ILE A 79 -5.94 7.98 0.83
N ALA A 80 -4.71 7.66 0.44
CA ALA A 80 -4.40 7.07 -0.85
C ALA A 80 -5.03 5.68 -1.02
N ILE A 81 -5.00 4.85 0.03
CA ILE A 81 -5.69 3.55 0.05
C ILE A 81 -7.20 3.74 -0.15
N HIS A 82 -7.83 4.63 0.62
CA HIS A 82 -9.27 4.89 0.49
C HIS A 82 -9.64 5.47 -0.87
N HIS A 83 -8.81 6.37 -1.41
CA HIS A 83 -9.03 6.91 -2.76
C HIS A 83 -8.97 5.81 -3.82
N ALA A 84 -7.98 4.93 -3.75
CA ALA A 84 -7.86 3.80 -4.67
C ALA A 84 -9.07 2.87 -4.58
N LEU A 85 -9.57 2.58 -3.37
CA LEU A 85 -10.80 1.81 -3.16
C LEU A 85 -12.01 2.50 -3.80
N VAL A 86 -12.21 3.79 -3.57
CA VAL A 86 -13.31 4.57 -4.19
C VAL A 86 -13.22 4.56 -5.73
N LYS A 87 -12.01 4.61 -6.29
CA LYS A 87 -11.77 4.61 -7.74
C LYS A 87 -11.76 3.23 -8.37
N SER A 88 -11.76 2.15 -7.60
CA SER A 88 -11.71 0.78 -8.10
C SER A 88 -12.97 0.32 -8.86
N GLY A 89 -14.08 1.02 -8.67
CA GLY A 89 -15.40 0.61 -9.16
C GLY A 89 -16.13 -0.37 -8.23
N ILE A 90 -15.51 -0.79 -7.13
CA ILE A 90 -16.18 -1.60 -6.09
C ILE A 90 -17.17 -0.69 -5.35
N THR A 91 -18.38 -1.18 -5.10
CA THR A 91 -19.35 -0.47 -4.26
C THR A 91 -18.82 -0.37 -2.82
N PRO A 92 -18.86 0.84 -2.19
CA PRO A 92 -18.44 1.03 -0.81
C PRO A 92 -19.06 0.02 0.14
N GLN A 93 -18.25 -0.63 0.93
CA GLN A 93 -18.62 -1.70 1.86
C GLN A 93 -17.55 -1.94 2.92
N GLU A 94 -17.81 -2.85 3.85
CA GLU A 94 -16.76 -3.40 4.72
C GLU A 94 -15.81 -4.31 3.94
N VAL A 95 -14.50 -4.08 4.11
CA VAL A 95 -13.45 -4.85 3.43
C VAL A 95 -12.38 -5.34 4.41
N ASP A 96 -11.79 -6.49 4.10
CA ASP A 96 -10.55 -6.95 4.68
C ASP A 96 -9.42 -6.62 3.69
N VAL A 97 -8.35 -6.00 4.14
CA VAL A 97 -7.25 -5.61 3.26
C VAL A 97 -5.94 -6.31 3.62
N VAL A 98 -5.14 -6.56 2.61
CA VAL A 98 -3.74 -6.95 2.76
C VAL A 98 -2.92 -5.80 2.19
N VAL A 99 -2.10 -5.17 3.02
CA VAL A 99 -1.22 -4.04 2.66
C VAL A 99 0.24 -4.46 2.78
N THR A 100 1.15 -3.64 2.30
CA THR A 100 2.58 -3.94 2.30
C THR A 100 3.38 -3.00 3.20
N LEU A 101 4.58 -3.44 3.59
CA LEU A 101 5.64 -2.62 4.16
C LEU A 101 6.94 -2.91 3.41
N PRO A 102 7.78 -1.90 3.16
CA PRO A 102 9.15 -2.10 2.69
C PRO A 102 9.89 -3.12 3.56
N LEU A 103 10.82 -3.85 2.98
CA LEU A 103 11.52 -4.92 3.70
C LEU A 103 12.24 -4.40 4.96
N SER A 104 12.78 -3.17 4.91
CA SER A 104 13.44 -2.52 6.06
C SER A 104 12.50 -2.16 7.21
N GLU A 105 11.20 -1.99 6.93
CA GLU A 105 10.18 -1.70 7.94
C GLU A 105 9.49 -2.98 8.43
N TYR A 106 9.42 -4.01 7.57
CA TYR A 106 8.78 -5.26 7.91
C TYR A 106 9.66 -6.18 8.76
N PHE A 107 11.00 -6.19 8.50
CA PHE A 107 11.94 -7.02 9.22
C PHE A 107 12.83 -6.20 10.15
N ASP A 108 13.10 -6.75 11.33
CA ASP A 108 14.10 -6.22 12.25
C ASP A 108 15.55 -6.57 11.83
N THR A 109 16.52 -6.14 12.60
CA THR A 109 17.96 -6.40 12.35
C THR A 109 18.34 -7.88 12.42
N ASN A 110 17.48 -8.74 12.96
CA ASN A 110 17.64 -10.19 13.05
C ASN A 110 16.86 -10.94 11.98
N ALA A 111 16.35 -10.21 10.95
CA ALA A 111 15.48 -10.73 9.90
C ALA A 111 14.20 -11.41 10.44
N GLN A 112 13.70 -10.95 11.59
CA GLN A 112 12.41 -11.36 12.12
C GLN A 112 11.37 -10.28 11.85
N PRO A 113 10.06 -10.65 11.71
CA PRO A 113 9.00 -9.66 11.53
C PRO A 113 8.99 -8.64 12.68
N ASP A 114 9.15 -7.36 12.35
CA ASP A 114 9.04 -6.26 13.31
C ASP A 114 7.56 -6.02 13.66
N MET A 115 7.14 -6.63 14.78
CA MET A 115 5.75 -6.55 15.23
C MET A 115 5.32 -5.15 15.65
N ALA A 116 6.25 -4.27 16.05
CA ALA A 116 5.94 -2.88 16.40
C ALA A 116 5.53 -2.11 15.13
N ASN A 117 6.34 -2.19 14.09
CA ASN A 117 6.06 -1.58 12.80
C ASN A 117 4.81 -2.15 12.13
N ILE A 118 4.66 -3.49 12.14
CA ILE A 118 3.49 -4.18 11.61
C ILE A 118 2.20 -3.71 12.32
N ASN A 119 2.20 -3.62 13.65
CA ASN A 119 1.03 -3.17 14.40
C ASN A 119 0.75 -1.68 14.21
N ARG A 120 1.80 -0.85 14.10
CA ARG A 120 1.67 0.58 13.76
C ARG A 120 0.99 0.75 12.40
N LYS A 121 1.42 -0.02 11.38
CA LYS A 121 0.80 0.00 10.05
C LYS A 121 -0.66 -0.43 10.08
N LYS A 122 -1.00 -1.52 10.79
CA LYS A 122 -2.38 -1.98 10.95
C LYS A 122 -3.26 -0.90 11.58
N ALA A 123 -2.81 -0.31 12.69
CA ALA A 123 -3.55 0.73 13.38
C ALA A 123 -3.76 1.97 12.49
N ASN A 124 -2.74 2.36 11.71
CA ASN A 124 -2.83 3.47 10.78
C ASN A 124 -3.90 3.23 9.70
N VAL A 125 -3.83 2.09 9.01
CA VAL A 125 -4.73 1.76 7.89
C VAL A 125 -6.18 1.56 8.33
N MET A 126 -6.43 1.18 9.58
CA MET A 126 -7.79 0.99 10.13
C MET A 126 -8.49 2.30 10.52
N ARG A 127 -7.83 3.44 10.42
CA ARG A 127 -8.43 4.75 10.76
C ARG A 127 -9.57 5.07 9.79
N PRO A 128 -10.72 5.56 10.29
CA PRO A 128 -11.86 5.89 9.45
C PRO A 128 -11.58 7.14 8.62
N VAL A 129 -11.94 7.08 7.34
CA VAL A 129 -11.82 8.20 6.40
C VAL A 129 -13.19 8.65 5.97
N GLU A 130 -13.43 9.96 5.96
CA GLU A 130 -14.63 10.55 5.38
C GLU A 130 -14.37 10.95 3.93
N TYR A 131 -15.26 10.55 3.03
CA TYR A 131 -15.24 10.95 1.62
C TYR A 131 -16.36 11.95 1.36
N GLN A 132 -16.05 13.15 0.88
CA GLN A 132 -17.01 14.25 0.78
C GLN A 132 -18.08 14.04 -0.31
N ASN A 133 -17.80 13.22 -1.31
CA ASN A 133 -18.68 13.07 -2.47
C ASN A 133 -19.42 11.72 -2.48
N GLY A 134 -19.50 11.02 -1.35
CA GLY A 134 -20.19 9.74 -1.27
C GLY A 134 -19.83 8.92 -0.05
N GLU A 135 -20.11 7.64 -0.11
CA GLU A 135 -19.75 6.70 0.95
C GLU A 135 -18.28 6.32 0.88
N ALA A 136 -17.66 6.18 2.04
CA ALA A 136 -16.31 5.63 2.19
C ALA A 136 -16.37 4.13 2.49
N PHE A 137 -15.27 3.43 2.23
CA PHE A 137 -15.11 2.04 2.65
C PHE A 137 -14.83 1.98 4.15
N THR A 138 -15.25 0.89 4.79
CA THR A 138 -14.86 0.55 6.17
C THR A 138 -13.84 -0.58 6.12
N ILE A 139 -12.62 -0.31 6.57
CA ILE A 139 -11.58 -1.34 6.68
C ILE A 139 -11.76 -2.07 8.01
N ARG A 140 -12.25 -3.32 7.95
CA ARG A 140 -12.56 -4.14 9.11
C ARG A 140 -11.33 -4.87 9.65
N ASN A 141 -10.48 -5.36 8.77
CA ASN A 141 -9.30 -6.14 9.13
C ASN A 141 -8.14 -5.81 8.19
N VAL A 142 -6.93 -5.76 8.77
CA VAL A 142 -5.69 -5.45 8.05
C VAL A 142 -4.67 -6.56 8.30
N ARG A 143 -4.16 -7.14 7.21
CA ARG A 143 -2.97 -7.98 7.21
C ARG A 143 -1.83 -7.23 6.55
N VAL A 144 -0.67 -7.22 7.17
CA VAL A 144 0.54 -6.61 6.61
C VAL A 144 1.45 -7.72 6.06
N MET A 145 1.99 -7.53 4.88
CA MET A 145 2.95 -8.42 4.22
C MET A 145 4.22 -7.64 3.88
N PRO A 146 5.38 -8.32 3.81
CA PRO A 146 6.59 -7.69 3.28
C PRO A 146 6.40 -7.37 1.81
N GLU A 147 6.82 -6.19 1.39
CA GLU A 147 6.80 -5.75 -0.02
C GLU A 147 7.59 -6.73 -0.89
N SER A 148 7.26 -6.85 -2.17
CA SER A 148 7.90 -7.69 -3.19
C SER A 148 7.82 -9.22 -2.98
N ILE A 149 7.99 -9.74 -1.77
CA ILE A 149 8.02 -11.20 -1.51
C ILE A 149 6.76 -11.92 -2.01
N PRO A 150 5.52 -11.41 -1.81
CA PRO A 150 4.33 -12.06 -2.32
C PRO A 150 4.29 -12.25 -3.85
N ALA A 151 4.98 -11.41 -4.61
CA ALA A 151 5.08 -11.55 -6.07
C ALA A 151 5.81 -12.85 -6.47
N GLY A 152 6.71 -13.34 -5.65
CA GLY A 152 7.46 -14.59 -5.87
C GLY A 152 6.73 -15.86 -5.44
N PHE A 153 5.59 -15.79 -4.73
CA PHE A 153 4.96 -16.96 -4.09
C PHE A 153 4.67 -18.11 -5.04
N LYS A 154 4.20 -17.82 -6.25
CA LYS A 154 3.91 -18.87 -7.24
C LYS A 154 5.19 -19.58 -7.66
N ALA A 155 6.24 -18.84 -8.00
CA ALA A 155 7.52 -19.43 -8.40
C ALA A 155 8.14 -20.23 -7.24
N LEU A 156 8.11 -19.68 -6.03
CA LEU A 156 8.66 -20.31 -4.83
C LEU A 156 7.95 -21.62 -4.47
N ALA A 157 6.64 -21.72 -4.71
CA ALA A 157 5.87 -22.94 -4.43
C ALA A 157 6.30 -24.11 -5.33
N ASP A 158 6.72 -23.82 -6.57
CA ASP A 158 7.12 -24.83 -7.56
C ASP A 158 8.63 -25.18 -7.48
N MET A 159 9.42 -24.43 -6.69
CA MET A 159 10.86 -24.65 -6.50
C MET A 159 11.16 -25.70 -5.44
N SER A 160 12.31 -26.37 -5.60
CA SER A 160 12.87 -27.22 -4.54
C SER A 160 13.26 -26.39 -3.32
N PRO A 161 13.17 -26.93 -2.07
CA PRO A 161 13.64 -26.23 -0.87
C PRO A 161 15.16 -25.97 -0.86
N PHE A 162 15.93 -26.61 -1.75
CA PHE A 162 17.36 -26.37 -1.91
C PHE A 162 17.70 -25.28 -2.94
N GLU A 163 16.70 -24.77 -3.64
CA GLU A 163 16.83 -23.64 -4.56
C GLU A 163 16.44 -22.35 -3.88
N SER A 164 16.82 -21.22 -4.46
CA SER A 164 16.42 -19.92 -3.96
C SER A 164 16.05 -18.97 -5.09
N LEU A 165 15.04 -18.14 -4.85
CA LEU A 165 14.61 -17.08 -5.74
C LEU A 165 15.18 -15.75 -5.22
N LEU A 166 15.82 -14.99 -6.10
CA LEU A 166 16.15 -13.60 -5.86
C LEU A 166 15.01 -12.73 -6.40
N ILE A 167 14.37 -11.99 -5.52
CA ILE A 167 13.32 -11.04 -5.85
C ILE A 167 13.93 -9.66 -5.77
N VAL A 168 13.82 -8.88 -6.84
CA VAL A 168 14.32 -7.51 -6.93
C VAL A 168 13.14 -6.62 -7.31
N ASP A 169 12.83 -5.66 -6.48
CA ASP A 169 11.75 -4.69 -6.69
C ASP A 169 12.33 -3.27 -6.68
N LEU A 170 12.18 -2.60 -7.80
CA LEU A 170 12.57 -1.21 -7.97
C LEU A 170 11.30 -0.35 -7.89
N GLY A 171 11.00 0.12 -6.70
CA GLY A 171 9.85 0.98 -6.42
C GLY A 171 10.11 2.46 -6.72
N GLY A 172 9.12 3.31 -6.39
CA GLY A 172 9.26 4.76 -6.52
C GLY A 172 10.18 5.39 -5.47
N THR A 173 10.37 4.73 -4.33
CA THR A 173 11.14 5.24 -3.17
C THR A 173 12.24 4.30 -2.74
N THR A 174 12.02 2.99 -2.82
CA THR A 174 12.94 1.95 -2.35
C THR A 174 13.38 1.02 -3.46
N LEU A 175 14.56 0.45 -3.28
CA LEU A 175 15.01 -0.77 -3.93
C LEU A 175 14.98 -1.89 -2.89
N ASP A 176 14.09 -2.85 -3.07
CA ASP A 176 13.92 -4.00 -2.20
C ASP A 176 14.48 -5.26 -2.86
N VAL A 177 15.32 -5.98 -2.15
CA VAL A 177 15.93 -7.23 -2.64
C VAL A 177 15.78 -8.29 -1.56
N ALA A 178 15.16 -9.41 -1.90
CA ALA A 178 15.02 -10.55 -1.02
C ALA A 178 15.51 -11.83 -1.69
N LYS A 179 16.29 -12.63 -0.97
CA LYS A 179 16.61 -14.01 -1.36
C LYS A 179 15.80 -14.97 -0.50
N VAL A 180 14.86 -15.66 -1.14
CA VAL A 180 13.89 -16.54 -0.49
C VAL A 180 14.12 -17.97 -0.95
N GLN A 181 14.13 -18.92 -0.01
CA GLN A 181 14.23 -20.36 -0.32
C GLN A 181 12.92 -20.89 -0.93
N GLY A 182 13.08 -21.86 -1.81
CA GLY A 182 11.93 -22.56 -2.40
C GLY A 182 11.00 -23.14 -1.34
N GLN A 183 9.72 -23.32 -1.69
CA GLN A 183 8.63 -23.71 -0.79
C GLN A 183 8.44 -22.80 0.43
N LEU A 184 8.96 -21.55 0.35
CA LEU A 184 8.95 -20.60 1.47
C LEU A 184 9.64 -21.13 2.75
N ALA A 185 10.63 -22.01 2.59
CA ALA A 185 11.31 -22.66 3.71
C ALA A 185 12.14 -21.69 4.57
N GLY A 186 12.48 -20.51 4.03
CA GLY A 186 13.16 -19.46 4.76
C GLY A 186 13.50 -18.25 3.90
N ILE A 187 13.86 -17.16 4.56
CA ILE A 187 14.40 -15.95 3.92
C ILE A 187 15.86 -15.86 4.35
N SER A 188 16.77 -15.95 3.38
CA SER A 188 18.20 -16.01 3.66
C SER A 188 18.91 -14.66 3.62
N GLN A 189 18.35 -13.70 2.88
CA GLN A 189 18.88 -12.34 2.79
C GLN A 189 17.75 -11.35 2.50
N VAL A 190 17.82 -10.20 3.16
CA VAL A 190 16.92 -9.06 2.94
C VAL A 190 17.82 -7.82 2.81
N PHE A 191 17.57 -7.03 1.81
CA PHE A 191 18.20 -5.73 1.59
C PHE A 191 17.11 -4.74 1.14
N CYS A 192 17.10 -3.58 1.75
CA CYS A 192 16.28 -2.45 1.32
C CYS A 192 17.12 -1.18 1.34
N ARG A 193 17.03 -0.39 0.29
CA ARG A 193 17.69 0.91 0.20
C ARG A 193 16.68 1.97 -0.21
N ASN A 194 16.60 3.03 0.55
CA ASN A 194 15.89 4.23 0.12
C ASN A 194 16.68 4.90 -1.01
N LEU A 195 16.04 5.13 -2.14
CA LEU A 195 16.66 5.69 -3.34
C LEU A 195 16.96 7.19 -3.22
N PHE A 196 16.34 7.87 -2.27
CA PHE A 196 16.46 9.32 -2.02
C PHE A 196 17.25 9.67 -0.75
N SER A 197 17.65 8.69 0.05
CA SER A 197 18.58 8.92 1.16
C SER A 197 20.01 9.12 0.62
N ARG A 198 20.63 10.23 0.98
CA ARG A 198 22.07 10.48 0.76
C ARG A 198 22.93 9.75 1.76
#